data_9eb4719fba5b925b4983498917a3fd76
#
_entry.id   9eb4719fba5b925b4983498917a3fd76
#
_cell.length_a   1.000
_cell.length_b   1.000
_cell.length_c   1.000
_cell.angle_alpha   90.00
_cell.angle_beta   90.00
_cell.angle_gamma   90.00
#
_symmetry.space_group_name_H-M   'P 1'
#
loop_
_entity.id
_entity.type
_entity.pdbx_description
1 polymer ?
#
loop_
_entity_poly.entity_id
_entity_poly.type
_entity_poly.pdbx_seq_one_letter_code
_entity_poly.pdbx_strand_id
1 'polypeptide(L)'
;MILRVLPSTLTSDTVWAPPSKSVMQRVIALATLADGRTMISRPSESDDCTHALMMAAQLGADIELGEDAVAIHGTFPLKPRETSLTPGESGLGLRLFGVLAALHDGPLTLERAGSLLQRDVSGLAEALDAFGVKVQHTAPGEHPTVHGPIRGAHVSLDAAGSSQVLTGLLCALAHASGDSLLNLHGVVSRPYVQMTLEVLEDMGIEVDVVEEDADERQLLLRVAGGQRAKAMDVAIDGDWSGAAFLMALGVLCAPHHLNVEGLHSTYTQADEAIKGALLFGGCRLAGTDEGVQVMAGKPKSFQVDLTDSPDLFPPLAALAAFAKKPSSLRGLHRLGNKESNRGRVIQSEWAKAGIRVDLNETTDTMVVHPGPVQSARLSSHGDHRMAMAAALLGAAGAPIEIEGAEAVAKSYPPFFDDLESLGVQIQTVAG
;
A
#
# COMPACT_ATOMS: atom_id res chain seq x y z
N MET A 1 -14.93 16.20 -4.37
CA MET A 1 -15.96 16.09 -3.29
C MET A 1 -15.43 16.74 -2.01
N ILE A 2 -16.27 17.45 -1.26
CA ILE A 2 -15.88 17.96 0.07
C ILE A 2 -16.79 17.31 1.11
N LEU A 3 -16.19 16.63 2.07
CA LEU A 3 -16.89 16.06 3.23
C LEU A 3 -16.50 16.82 4.49
N ARG A 4 -17.45 17.08 5.37
CA ARG A 4 -17.22 17.64 6.71
C ARG A 4 -17.41 16.54 7.73
N VAL A 5 -16.35 16.20 8.46
CA VAL A 5 -16.36 15.24 9.56
C VAL A 5 -16.48 16.00 10.88
N LEU A 6 -17.40 15.59 11.73
CA LEU A 6 -17.71 16.25 13.00
C LEU A 6 -17.21 15.41 14.19
N PRO A 7 -16.86 16.05 15.32
CA PRO A 7 -16.53 15.33 16.55
C PRO A 7 -17.65 14.37 16.94
N SER A 8 -17.28 13.12 17.15
CA SER A 8 -18.22 12.02 17.34
C SER A 8 -17.73 11.04 18.40
N THR A 9 -18.67 10.37 19.04
CA THR A 9 -18.40 9.18 19.84
C THR A 9 -18.99 7.99 19.08
N LEU A 10 -18.24 6.90 18.94
CA LEU A 10 -18.71 5.73 18.21
C LEU A 10 -19.93 5.12 18.90
N THR A 11 -20.88 4.66 18.09
CA THR A 11 -22.12 4.00 18.52
C THR A 11 -22.13 2.51 18.25
N SER A 12 -21.23 2.05 17.34
CA SER A 12 -20.93 0.64 17.11
C SER A 12 -19.52 0.33 17.62
N ASP A 13 -19.30 -0.91 18.02
CA ASP A 13 -18.03 -1.40 18.59
C ASP A 13 -17.31 -2.40 17.69
N THR A 14 -17.78 -2.60 16.47
CA THR A 14 -17.22 -3.58 15.53
C THR A 14 -17.23 -3.05 14.11
N VAL A 15 -16.12 -3.28 13.39
CA VAL A 15 -15.94 -2.96 11.96
C VAL A 15 -15.02 -3.98 11.32
N TRP A 16 -15.27 -4.29 10.04
CA TRP A 16 -14.40 -5.14 9.25
C TRP A 16 -13.31 -4.31 8.57
N ALA A 17 -12.07 -4.79 8.63
CA ALA A 17 -10.99 -4.23 7.85
C ALA A 17 -11.25 -4.43 6.35
N PRO A 18 -10.92 -3.45 5.48
CA PRO A 18 -11.03 -3.65 4.04
C PRO A 18 -10.09 -4.76 3.57
N PRO A 19 -10.37 -5.44 2.46
CA PRO A 19 -9.46 -6.44 1.92
C PRO A 19 -8.11 -5.84 1.49
N SER A 20 -7.00 -6.56 1.72
CA SER A 20 -5.65 -6.08 1.46
C SER A 20 -5.37 -5.86 -0.02
N LYS A 21 -5.31 -4.60 -0.41
CA LYS A 21 -4.91 -4.17 -1.74
C LYS A 21 -3.52 -4.73 -2.12
N SER A 22 -2.58 -4.73 -1.19
CA SER A 22 -1.20 -5.14 -1.43
C SER A 22 -1.07 -6.64 -1.68
N VAL A 23 -1.83 -7.46 -0.99
CA VAL A 23 -1.94 -8.91 -1.23
C VAL A 23 -2.62 -9.16 -2.57
N MET A 24 -3.80 -8.55 -2.77
CA MET A 24 -4.61 -8.80 -3.97
C MET A 24 -3.87 -8.46 -5.26
N GLN A 25 -3.14 -7.34 -5.34
CA GLN A 25 -2.39 -7.01 -6.56
C GLN A 25 -1.32 -8.06 -6.90
N ARG A 26 -0.66 -8.66 -5.89
CA ARG A 26 0.31 -9.75 -6.10
C ARG A 26 -0.35 -11.01 -6.59
N VAL A 27 -1.47 -11.37 -5.97
CA VAL A 27 -2.28 -12.53 -6.40
C VAL A 27 -2.75 -12.34 -7.84
N ILE A 28 -3.29 -11.17 -8.20
CA ILE A 28 -3.72 -10.86 -9.58
C ILE A 28 -2.54 -11.01 -10.56
N ALA A 29 -1.38 -10.46 -10.23
CA ALA A 29 -0.20 -10.51 -11.10
C ALA A 29 0.25 -11.96 -11.37
N LEU A 30 0.33 -12.78 -10.33
CA LEU A 30 0.71 -14.19 -10.47
C LEU A 30 -0.41 -15.02 -11.11
N ALA A 31 -1.67 -14.76 -10.78
CA ALA A 31 -2.82 -15.41 -11.43
C ALA A 31 -2.88 -15.12 -12.93
N THR A 32 -2.40 -13.93 -13.37
CA THR A 32 -2.25 -13.61 -14.80
C THR A 32 -1.32 -14.58 -15.52
N LEU A 33 -0.28 -15.10 -14.82
CA LEU A 33 0.72 -16.00 -15.35
C LEU A 33 0.46 -17.47 -15.03
N ALA A 34 -0.55 -17.78 -14.21
CA ALA A 34 -0.81 -19.12 -13.70
C ALA A 34 -1.48 -20.02 -14.77
N ASP A 35 -1.21 -21.32 -14.65
CA ASP A 35 -1.97 -22.33 -15.36
C ASP A 35 -3.28 -22.63 -14.61
N GLY A 36 -4.42 -22.36 -15.24
CA GLY A 36 -5.73 -22.65 -14.68
C GLY A 36 -6.49 -21.41 -14.19
N ARG A 37 -7.46 -21.65 -13.29
CA ARG A 37 -8.40 -20.64 -12.78
C ARG A 37 -8.12 -20.35 -11.31
N THR A 38 -7.64 -19.16 -11.01
CA THR A 38 -7.51 -18.65 -9.64
C THR A 38 -8.82 -18.00 -9.21
N MET A 39 -9.34 -18.38 -8.04
CA MET A 39 -10.51 -17.76 -7.43
C MET A 39 -10.09 -16.87 -6.26
N ILE A 40 -10.45 -15.61 -6.32
CA ILE A 40 -10.20 -14.61 -5.27
C ILE A 40 -11.52 -14.31 -4.57
N SER A 41 -11.66 -14.70 -3.30
CA SER A 41 -12.79 -14.35 -2.44
C SER A 41 -12.47 -13.08 -1.63
N ARG A 42 -13.50 -12.32 -1.26
CA ARG A 42 -13.34 -11.01 -0.61
C ARG A 42 -12.39 -10.07 -1.38
N PRO A 43 -12.64 -9.83 -2.67
CA PRO A 43 -11.77 -8.96 -3.47
C PRO A 43 -11.82 -7.52 -2.95
N SER A 44 -10.70 -6.81 -3.07
CA SER A 44 -10.68 -5.36 -2.85
C SER A 44 -11.25 -4.65 -4.08
N GLU A 45 -12.23 -3.79 -3.85
CA GLU A 45 -12.85 -2.95 -4.89
C GLU A 45 -12.09 -1.63 -5.11
N SER A 46 -10.89 -1.50 -4.53
CA SER A 46 -10.07 -0.30 -4.69
C SER A 46 -9.70 -0.05 -6.16
N ASP A 47 -9.57 1.23 -6.53
CA ASP A 47 -9.14 1.62 -7.88
C ASP A 47 -7.85 0.92 -8.28
N ASP A 48 -6.89 0.79 -7.34
CA ASP A 48 -5.62 0.12 -7.59
C ASP A 48 -5.79 -1.36 -7.96
N CYS A 49 -6.73 -2.08 -7.32
CA CYS A 49 -7.01 -3.48 -7.65
C CYS A 49 -7.82 -3.62 -8.95
N THR A 50 -8.75 -2.70 -9.19
CA THR A 50 -9.50 -2.63 -10.45
C THR A 50 -8.55 -2.44 -11.63
N HIS A 51 -7.60 -1.51 -11.53
CA HIS A 51 -6.57 -1.32 -12.56
C HIS A 51 -5.64 -2.54 -12.69
N ALA A 52 -5.33 -3.27 -11.61
CA ALA A 52 -4.56 -4.50 -11.69
C ALA A 52 -5.31 -5.60 -12.48
N LEU A 53 -6.62 -5.75 -12.27
CA LEU A 53 -7.47 -6.66 -13.06
C LEU A 53 -7.54 -6.24 -14.53
N MET A 54 -7.65 -4.94 -14.81
CA MET A 54 -7.59 -4.41 -16.19
C MET A 54 -6.27 -4.76 -16.86
N MET A 55 -5.13 -4.53 -16.20
CA MET A 55 -3.81 -4.88 -16.74
C MET A 55 -3.65 -6.38 -16.95
N ALA A 56 -4.19 -7.22 -16.06
CA ALA A 56 -4.23 -8.68 -16.25
C ALA A 56 -4.99 -9.05 -17.54
N ALA A 57 -6.16 -8.45 -17.76
CA ALA A 57 -6.95 -8.66 -18.97
C ALA A 57 -6.23 -8.15 -20.24
N GLN A 58 -5.58 -6.99 -20.16
CA GLN A 58 -4.78 -6.42 -21.25
C GLN A 58 -3.58 -7.31 -21.61
N LEU A 59 -2.98 -8.00 -20.61
CA LEU A 59 -1.91 -9.00 -20.84
C LEU A 59 -2.43 -10.33 -21.37
N GLY A 60 -3.75 -10.53 -21.44
CA GLY A 60 -4.39 -11.68 -22.08
C GLY A 60 -5.12 -12.63 -21.13
N ALA A 61 -5.15 -12.40 -19.82
CA ALA A 61 -5.94 -13.20 -18.90
C ALA A 61 -7.44 -12.97 -19.12
N ASP A 62 -8.28 -14.00 -18.85
CA ASP A 62 -9.73 -13.84 -18.81
C ASP A 62 -10.20 -13.58 -17.37
N ILE A 63 -10.99 -12.53 -17.19
CA ILE A 63 -11.48 -12.09 -15.87
C ILE A 63 -12.99 -12.31 -15.80
N GLU A 64 -13.43 -13.01 -14.77
CA GLU A 64 -14.85 -13.19 -14.45
C GLU A 64 -15.15 -12.47 -13.12
N LEU A 65 -15.99 -11.44 -13.17
CA LEU A 65 -16.42 -10.69 -11.99
C LEU A 65 -17.70 -11.31 -11.43
N GLY A 66 -17.68 -11.79 -10.18
CA GLY A 66 -18.85 -12.20 -9.41
C GLY A 66 -19.22 -11.14 -8.37
N GLU A 67 -20.24 -11.41 -7.57
CA GLU A 67 -20.72 -10.50 -6.52
C GLU A 67 -19.66 -10.35 -5.39
N ASP A 68 -19.16 -11.48 -4.88
CA ASP A 68 -18.20 -11.51 -3.75
C ASP A 68 -16.88 -12.19 -4.12
N ALA A 69 -16.62 -12.41 -5.40
CA ALA A 69 -15.43 -13.10 -5.87
C ALA A 69 -15.02 -12.67 -7.27
N VAL A 70 -13.73 -12.84 -7.55
CA VAL A 70 -13.17 -12.63 -8.90
C VAL A 70 -12.43 -13.89 -9.30
N ALA A 71 -12.71 -14.39 -10.52
CA ALA A 71 -11.93 -15.48 -11.10
C ALA A 71 -11.01 -14.94 -12.21
N ILE A 72 -9.78 -15.46 -12.23
CA ILE A 72 -8.75 -15.11 -13.20
C ILE A 72 -8.28 -16.40 -13.87
N HIS A 73 -8.51 -16.51 -15.18
CA HIS A 73 -7.91 -17.55 -16.01
C HIS A 73 -6.63 -16.99 -16.60
N GLY A 74 -5.50 -17.45 -16.09
CA GLY A 74 -4.19 -16.95 -16.47
C GLY A 74 -3.80 -17.34 -17.89
N THR A 75 -2.78 -16.69 -18.41
CA THR A 75 -2.23 -16.93 -19.74
C THR A 75 -0.71 -16.80 -19.72
N PHE A 76 -0.02 -17.90 -19.99
CA PHE A 76 1.43 -17.87 -20.19
C PHE A 76 1.84 -18.85 -21.30
N PRO A 77 2.64 -18.45 -22.30
CA PRO A 77 3.21 -17.11 -22.51
C PRO A 77 2.15 -16.03 -22.64
N LEU A 78 2.49 -14.81 -22.22
CA LEU A 78 1.59 -13.66 -22.34
C LEU A 78 1.11 -13.45 -23.77
N LYS A 79 -0.18 -13.12 -23.91
CA LYS A 79 -0.83 -12.83 -25.19
C LYS A 79 -1.53 -11.47 -25.09
N PRO A 80 -0.78 -10.36 -25.05
CA PRO A 80 -1.36 -9.05 -24.90
C PRO A 80 -2.46 -8.79 -25.94
N ARG A 81 -3.60 -8.28 -25.46
CA ARG A 81 -4.74 -7.88 -26.30
C ARG A 81 -4.64 -6.43 -26.75
N GLU A 82 -3.79 -5.67 -26.07
CA GLU A 82 -3.54 -4.26 -26.29
C GLU A 82 -2.04 -3.98 -26.29
N THR A 83 -1.65 -2.84 -26.85
CA THR A 83 -0.27 -2.37 -26.86
C THR A 83 0.08 -1.51 -25.65
N SER A 84 -0.90 -1.28 -24.77
CA SER A 84 -0.74 -0.51 -23.54
C SER A 84 -1.38 -1.21 -22.32
N LEU A 85 -0.84 -0.89 -21.16
CA LEU A 85 -1.36 -1.29 -19.86
C LEU A 85 -1.76 -0.03 -19.09
N THR A 86 -2.87 -0.08 -18.36
CA THR A 86 -3.47 1.06 -17.67
C THR A 86 -3.36 0.94 -16.15
N PRO A 87 -2.22 1.32 -15.53
CA PRO A 87 -2.03 1.25 -14.08
C PRO A 87 -2.84 2.28 -13.29
N GLY A 88 -3.53 3.21 -13.96
CA GLY A 88 -4.22 4.32 -13.29
C GLY A 88 -3.22 5.16 -12.48
N GLU A 89 -3.51 5.33 -11.19
CA GLU A 89 -2.64 6.01 -10.24
C GLU A 89 -1.84 5.04 -9.34
N SER A 90 -1.94 3.73 -9.58
CA SER A 90 -1.29 2.69 -8.77
C SER A 90 0.22 2.62 -8.97
N GLY A 91 0.97 3.04 -7.95
CA GLY A 91 2.43 2.93 -7.96
C GLY A 91 2.93 1.49 -7.93
N LEU A 92 2.26 0.60 -7.18
CA LEU A 92 2.56 -0.83 -7.18
C LEU A 92 2.16 -1.46 -8.51
N GLY A 93 0.95 -1.20 -8.98
CA GLY A 93 0.45 -1.71 -10.27
C GLY A 93 1.40 -1.39 -11.41
N LEU A 94 1.83 -0.14 -11.54
CA LEU A 94 2.80 0.27 -12.57
C LEU A 94 4.10 -0.54 -12.50
N ARG A 95 4.70 -0.68 -11.30
CA ARG A 95 6.00 -1.35 -11.16
C ARG A 95 5.90 -2.85 -11.29
N LEU A 96 4.85 -3.45 -10.74
CA LEU A 96 4.61 -4.89 -10.81
C LEU A 96 4.30 -5.32 -12.24
N PHE A 97 3.26 -4.75 -12.85
CA PHE A 97 2.85 -5.11 -14.21
C PHE A 97 3.81 -4.56 -15.28
N GLY A 98 4.56 -3.49 -14.99
CA GLY A 98 5.62 -3.01 -15.86
C GLY A 98 6.77 -4.02 -16.00
N VAL A 99 7.12 -4.73 -14.92
CA VAL A 99 8.08 -5.83 -15.00
C VAL A 99 7.46 -7.06 -15.68
N LEU A 100 6.19 -7.39 -15.41
CA LEU A 100 5.50 -8.48 -16.10
C LEU A 100 5.42 -8.23 -17.62
N ALA A 101 5.21 -6.97 -18.02
CA ALA A 101 5.22 -6.59 -19.44
C ALA A 101 6.52 -7.00 -20.16
N ALA A 102 7.64 -7.03 -19.43
CA ALA A 102 8.91 -7.49 -19.98
C ALA A 102 8.97 -9.00 -20.27
N LEU A 103 7.97 -9.80 -19.90
CA LEU A 103 7.86 -11.20 -20.32
C LEU A 103 7.37 -11.34 -21.76
N HIS A 104 6.78 -10.28 -22.35
CA HIS A 104 6.33 -10.24 -23.73
C HIS A 104 7.49 -9.87 -24.68
N ASP A 105 7.57 -10.52 -25.82
CA ASP A 105 8.52 -10.20 -26.89
C ASP A 105 7.95 -9.06 -27.76
N GLY A 106 8.11 -7.83 -27.29
CA GLY A 106 7.62 -6.62 -27.94
C GLY A 106 7.40 -5.46 -26.98
N PRO A 107 7.09 -4.26 -27.51
CA PRO A 107 6.85 -3.09 -26.69
C PRO A 107 5.45 -3.11 -26.06
N LEU A 108 5.38 -2.72 -24.77
CA LEU A 108 4.14 -2.43 -24.05
C LEU A 108 4.29 -1.10 -23.32
N THR A 109 3.33 -0.21 -23.50
CA THR A 109 3.31 1.14 -22.90
C THR A 109 2.49 1.16 -21.60
N LEU A 110 2.99 1.80 -20.54
CA LEU A 110 2.30 1.95 -19.26
C LEU A 110 1.64 3.31 -19.21
N GLU A 111 0.33 3.38 -19.47
CA GLU A 111 -0.45 4.62 -19.52
C GLU A 111 -0.79 5.12 -18.10
N ARG A 112 0.08 5.96 -17.54
CA ARG A 112 -0.06 6.56 -16.21
C ARG A 112 -1.16 7.62 -16.18
N ALA A 113 -1.82 7.77 -15.03
CA ALA A 113 -2.82 8.80 -14.78
C ALA A 113 -2.57 9.57 -13.48
N GLY A 114 -3.24 10.69 -13.31
CA GLY A 114 -3.30 11.48 -12.09
C GLY A 114 -1.93 11.76 -11.44
N SER A 115 -1.82 11.50 -10.15
CA SER A 115 -0.58 11.72 -9.39
C SER A 115 0.59 10.85 -9.86
N LEU A 116 0.32 9.66 -10.41
CA LEU A 116 1.36 8.76 -10.91
C LEU A 116 2.08 9.31 -12.14
N LEU A 117 1.42 10.13 -12.96
CA LEU A 117 2.01 10.76 -14.15
C LEU A 117 3.22 11.64 -13.81
N GLN A 118 3.24 12.22 -12.62
CA GLN A 118 4.32 13.11 -12.15
C GLN A 118 5.38 12.41 -11.32
N ARG A 119 5.17 11.12 -10.96
CA ARG A 119 6.14 10.36 -10.16
C ARG A 119 7.32 9.92 -11.00
N ASP A 120 8.48 9.89 -10.36
CA ASP A 120 9.68 9.28 -10.92
C ASP A 120 9.51 7.75 -11.03
N VAL A 121 9.83 7.22 -12.19
CA VAL A 121 9.81 5.78 -12.50
C VAL A 121 11.17 5.29 -13.02
N SER A 122 12.23 6.09 -12.86
CA SER A 122 13.61 5.73 -13.27
C SER A 122 14.06 4.41 -12.65
N GLY A 123 13.71 4.14 -11.39
CA GLY A 123 14.04 2.89 -10.71
C GLY A 123 13.47 1.63 -11.39
N LEU A 124 12.35 1.73 -12.12
CA LEU A 124 11.86 0.63 -12.96
C LEU A 124 12.79 0.43 -14.17
N ALA A 125 13.20 1.51 -14.82
CA ALA A 125 14.08 1.45 -15.99
C ALA A 125 15.48 0.92 -15.62
N GLU A 126 16.06 1.41 -14.52
CA GLU A 126 17.37 0.97 -14.02
C GLU A 126 17.38 -0.51 -13.67
N ALA A 127 16.33 -0.98 -12.98
CA ALA A 127 16.21 -2.38 -12.61
C ALA A 127 16.05 -3.30 -13.84
N LEU A 128 15.26 -2.90 -14.84
CA LEU A 128 15.07 -3.66 -16.07
C LEU A 128 16.29 -3.62 -17.00
N ASP A 129 17.03 -2.50 -17.03
CA ASP A 129 18.27 -2.38 -17.80
C ASP A 129 19.34 -3.39 -17.33
N ALA A 130 19.40 -3.70 -16.03
CA ALA A 130 20.28 -4.75 -15.49
C ALA A 130 20.02 -6.13 -16.10
N PHE A 131 18.82 -6.37 -16.63
CA PHE A 131 18.43 -7.58 -17.36
C PHE A 131 18.45 -7.40 -18.91
N GLY A 132 18.98 -6.29 -19.39
CA GLY A 132 19.04 -5.97 -20.82
C GLY A 132 17.70 -5.54 -21.44
N VAL A 133 16.70 -5.25 -20.63
CA VAL A 133 15.38 -4.77 -21.05
C VAL A 133 15.37 -3.24 -21.09
N LYS A 134 15.06 -2.67 -22.25
CA LYS A 134 14.99 -1.21 -22.41
C LYS A 134 13.64 -0.67 -21.97
N VAL A 135 13.68 0.43 -21.24
CA VAL A 135 12.48 1.23 -20.93
C VAL A 135 12.68 2.64 -21.45
N GLN A 136 11.74 3.12 -22.25
CA GLN A 136 11.76 4.45 -22.85
C GLN A 136 10.67 5.34 -22.23
N HIS A 137 10.77 6.67 -22.43
CA HIS A 137 9.74 7.64 -21.98
C HIS A 137 9.47 7.61 -20.49
N THR A 138 10.52 7.69 -19.66
CA THR A 138 10.43 7.56 -18.20
C THR A 138 10.28 8.90 -17.47
N ALA A 139 10.42 10.04 -18.16
CA ALA A 139 10.33 11.35 -17.55
C ALA A 139 8.91 11.64 -16.97
N PRO A 140 8.80 12.53 -15.97
CA PRO A 140 7.49 13.00 -15.52
C PRO A 140 6.65 13.53 -16.67
N GLY A 141 5.37 13.13 -16.71
CA GLY A 141 4.46 13.46 -17.81
C GLY A 141 4.50 12.51 -19.01
N GLU A 142 5.46 11.60 -19.09
CA GLU A 142 5.55 10.60 -20.16
C GLU A 142 4.96 9.25 -19.73
N HIS A 143 4.74 8.36 -20.70
CA HIS A 143 4.27 6.99 -20.50
C HIS A 143 5.39 5.99 -20.80
N PRO A 144 5.95 5.30 -19.78
CA PRO A 144 7.03 4.35 -19.98
C PRO A 144 6.65 3.24 -20.95
N THR A 145 7.57 2.91 -21.87
CA THR A 145 7.41 1.78 -22.80
C THR A 145 8.49 0.75 -22.54
N VAL A 146 8.08 -0.44 -22.15
CA VAL A 146 8.94 -1.59 -21.82
C VAL A 146 9.13 -2.46 -23.07
N HIS A 147 10.36 -2.82 -23.38
CA HIS A 147 10.74 -3.65 -24.53
C HIS A 147 11.35 -4.98 -24.05
N GLY A 148 10.52 -6.02 -23.87
CA GLY A 148 11.00 -7.36 -23.53
C GLY A 148 11.68 -8.10 -24.70
N PRO A 149 12.07 -9.37 -24.54
CA PRO A 149 11.78 -10.20 -23.38
C PRO A 149 12.86 -10.13 -22.29
N ILE A 150 12.45 -10.18 -21.03
CA ILE A 150 13.35 -10.35 -19.89
C ILE A 150 13.90 -11.78 -19.83
N ARG A 151 15.16 -11.94 -19.41
CA ARG A 151 15.81 -13.23 -19.18
C ARG A 151 16.51 -13.25 -17.85
N GLY A 152 16.67 -14.44 -17.28
CA GLY A 152 17.44 -14.62 -16.06
C GLY A 152 18.87 -14.13 -16.18
N ALA A 153 19.39 -13.51 -15.12
CA ALA A 153 20.75 -12.98 -15.06
C ALA A 153 21.24 -12.91 -13.60
N HIS A 154 22.57 -12.78 -13.44
CA HIS A 154 23.19 -12.49 -12.17
C HIS A 154 23.43 -10.98 -12.07
N VAL A 155 22.72 -10.31 -11.18
CA VAL A 155 22.71 -8.84 -11.09
C VAL A 155 22.90 -8.36 -9.64
N SER A 156 23.45 -7.15 -9.52
CA SER A 156 23.49 -6.41 -8.27
C SER A 156 22.60 -5.17 -8.41
N LEU A 157 21.64 -4.98 -7.51
CA LEU A 157 20.65 -3.92 -7.59
C LEU A 157 20.59 -3.12 -6.28
N ASP A 158 20.44 -1.80 -6.40
CA ASP A 158 20.05 -0.95 -5.29
C ASP A 158 18.54 -1.05 -5.07
N ALA A 159 18.13 -1.56 -3.91
CA ALA A 159 16.74 -1.72 -3.49
C ALA A 159 16.28 -0.64 -2.48
N ALA A 160 17.08 0.41 -2.24
CA ALA A 160 16.78 1.48 -1.29
C ALA A 160 15.58 2.33 -1.72
N GLY A 161 15.31 2.43 -3.02
CA GLY A 161 14.21 3.24 -3.54
C GLY A 161 12.83 2.67 -3.26
N SER A 162 12.62 1.38 -3.52
CA SER A 162 11.31 0.74 -3.36
C SER A 162 11.37 -0.78 -3.53
N SER A 163 10.68 -1.51 -2.65
CA SER A 163 10.46 -2.97 -2.79
C SER A 163 9.49 -3.34 -3.94
N GLN A 164 8.79 -2.37 -4.53
CA GLN A 164 7.73 -2.64 -5.52
C GLN A 164 8.28 -3.18 -6.85
N VAL A 165 9.43 -2.69 -7.31
CA VAL A 165 10.09 -3.22 -8.52
C VAL A 165 10.58 -4.64 -8.26
N LEU A 166 11.15 -4.89 -7.07
CA LEU A 166 11.59 -6.23 -6.66
C LEU A 166 10.41 -7.22 -6.66
N THR A 167 9.24 -6.83 -6.18
CA THR A 167 8.02 -7.65 -6.30
C THR A 167 7.76 -8.08 -7.73
N GLY A 168 7.82 -7.14 -8.68
CA GLY A 168 7.65 -7.45 -10.11
C GLY A 168 8.73 -8.37 -10.65
N LEU A 169 10.01 -8.12 -10.28
CA LEU A 169 11.15 -8.96 -10.72
C LEU A 169 10.98 -10.41 -10.22
N LEU A 170 10.62 -10.64 -8.98
CA LEU A 170 10.43 -11.99 -8.44
C LEU A 170 9.32 -12.74 -9.19
N CYS A 171 8.20 -12.08 -9.48
CA CYS A 171 7.11 -12.66 -10.25
C CYS A 171 7.54 -12.98 -11.70
N ALA A 172 8.24 -12.06 -12.39
CA ALA A 172 8.59 -12.22 -13.78
C ALA A 172 9.75 -13.20 -13.99
N LEU A 173 10.82 -13.10 -13.18
CA LEU A 173 12.04 -13.92 -13.35
C LEU A 173 11.77 -15.40 -13.13
N ALA A 174 10.85 -15.76 -12.23
CA ALA A 174 10.43 -17.15 -12.06
C ALA A 174 9.86 -17.76 -13.36
N HIS A 175 9.19 -16.95 -14.19
CA HIS A 175 8.59 -17.38 -15.46
C HIS A 175 9.54 -17.19 -16.67
N ALA A 176 10.55 -16.34 -16.52
CA ALA A 176 11.52 -16.05 -17.59
C ALA A 176 12.43 -17.25 -17.91
N SER A 177 13.11 -17.20 -19.05
CA SER A 177 14.13 -18.19 -19.39
C SER A 177 15.44 -17.91 -18.67
N GLY A 178 16.04 -18.94 -18.06
CA GLY A 178 17.31 -18.87 -17.34
C GLY A 178 17.16 -18.45 -15.88
N ASP A 179 18.11 -18.92 -15.07
CA ASP A 179 18.12 -18.66 -13.63
C ASP A 179 18.64 -17.26 -13.32
N SER A 180 18.21 -16.72 -12.18
CA SER A 180 18.65 -15.41 -11.70
C SER A 180 19.29 -15.51 -10.32
N LEU A 181 20.31 -14.68 -10.09
CA LEU A 181 20.89 -14.42 -8.78
C LEU A 181 20.86 -12.90 -8.54
N LEU A 182 20.06 -12.49 -7.56
CA LEU A 182 19.81 -11.08 -7.22
C LEU A 182 20.59 -10.72 -5.96
N ASN A 183 21.66 -9.94 -6.11
CA ASN A 183 22.38 -9.36 -4.96
C ASN A 183 21.80 -7.97 -4.70
N LEU A 184 21.02 -7.83 -3.62
CA LEU A 184 20.22 -6.64 -3.32
C LEU A 184 20.86 -5.88 -2.16
N HIS A 185 21.03 -4.56 -2.34
CA HIS A 185 21.58 -3.66 -1.34
C HIS A 185 20.55 -2.62 -0.92
N GLY A 186 20.60 -2.19 0.34
CA GLY A 186 19.72 -1.15 0.86
C GLY A 186 18.24 -1.57 0.92
N VAL A 187 17.94 -2.85 1.04
CA VAL A 187 16.55 -3.36 1.00
C VAL A 187 15.69 -2.68 2.05
N VAL A 188 14.64 -2.00 1.61
CA VAL A 188 13.64 -1.35 2.44
C VAL A 188 12.28 -2.02 2.30
N SER A 189 11.42 -1.79 3.30
CA SER A 189 10.07 -2.40 3.32
C SER A 189 10.13 -3.93 3.19
N ARG A 190 11.04 -4.56 3.93
CA ARG A 190 11.24 -6.01 3.94
C ARG A 190 9.95 -6.82 4.13
N PRO A 191 9.01 -6.43 5.00
CA PRO A 191 7.75 -7.17 5.13
C PRO A 191 6.97 -7.30 3.81
N TYR A 192 7.08 -6.30 2.90
CA TYR A 192 6.46 -6.41 1.58
C TYR A 192 7.22 -7.35 0.63
N VAL A 193 8.54 -7.52 0.81
CA VAL A 193 9.30 -8.55 0.10
C VAL A 193 8.88 -9.93 0.62
N GLN A 194 8.78 -10.09 1.94
CA GLN A 194 8.31 -11.31 2.57
C GLN A 194 6.90 -11.68 2.11
N MET A 195 5.94 -10.74 2.11
CA MET A 195 4.61 -10.94 1.53
C MET A 195 4.67 -11.47 0.08
N THR A 196 5.62 -10.95 -0.71
CA THR A 196 5.78 -11.41 -2.11
C THR A 196 6.25 -12.85 -2.16
N LEU A 197 7.23 -13.22 -1.32
CA LEU A 197 7.74 -14.60 -1.24
C LEU A 197 6.65 -15.58 -0.81
N GLU A 198 5.84 -15.21 0.17
CA GLU A 198 4.72 -16.02 0.67
C GLU A 198 3.66 -16.25 -0.42
N VAL A 199 3.24 -15.20 -1.15
CA VAL A 199 2.29 -15.36 -2.26
C VAL A 199 2.88 -16.19 -3.40
N LEU A 200 4.17 -16.06 -3.70
CA LEU A 200 4.88 -16.89 -4.68
C LEU A 200 4.85 -18.37 -4.27
N GLU A 201 5.20 -18.66 -3.01
CA GLU A 201 5.22 -20.02 -2.44
C GLU A 201 3.84 -20.68 -2.53
N ASP A 202 2.77 -19.97 -2.12
CA ASP A 202 1.39 -20.47 -2.21
C ASP A 202 0.98 -20.80 -3.64
N MET A 203 1.48 -20.06 -4.61
CA MET A 203 1.27 -20.33 -6.03
C MET A 203 2.31 -21.27 -6.65
N GLY A 204 3.10 -21.96 -5.82
CA GLY A 204 4.03 -23.00 -6.21
C GLY A 204 5.29 -22.50 -6.92
N ILE A 205 5.68 -21.26 -6.70
CA ILE A 205 6.93 -20.64 -7.17
C ILE A 205 7.94 -20.64 -6.03
N GLU A 206 9.11 -21.22 -6.27
CA GLU A 206 10.19 -21.29 -5.32
C GLU A 206 11.22 -20.17 -5.55
N VAL A 207 11.57 -19.47 -4.47
CA VAL A 207 12.64 -18.47 -4.43
C VAL A 207 13.53 -18.77 -3.24
N ASP A 208 14.81 -19.04 -3.49
CA ASP A 208 15.77 -19.32 -2.42
C ASP A 208 16.30 -18.01 -1.83
N VAL A 209 16.14 -17.83 -0.53
CA VAL A 209 16.88 -16.83 0.25
C VAL A 209 18.24 -17.43 0.57
N VAL A 210 19.28 -17.06 -0.19
CA VAL A 210 20.63 -17.63 -0.09
C VAL A 210 21.37 -17.00 1.08
N GLU A 211 21.26 -15.68 1.23
CA GLU A 211 21.90 -14.91 2.30
C GLU A 211 21.04 -13.70 2.64
N GLU A 212 21.01 -13.38 3.93
CA GLU A 212 20.27 -12.24 4.45
C GLU A 212 21.05 -11.58 5.58
N ASP A 213 21.36 -10.28 5.40
CA ASP A 213 21.88 -9.42 6.46
C ASP A 213 20.88 -8.26 6.69
N ALA A 214 20.13 -8.37 7.79
CA ALA A 214 19.12 -7.38 8.13
C ALA A 214 19.73 -6.05 8.59
N ASP A 215 20.88 -6.08 9.26
CA ASP A 215 21.57 -4.89 9.79
C ASP A 215 22.19 -4.07 8.64
N GLU A 216 22.80 -4.73 7.66
CA GLU A 216 23.36 -4.11 6.46
C GLU A 216 22.31 -3.93 5.34
N ARG A 217 21.05 -4.36 5.57
CA ARG A 217 19.95 -4.32 4.59
C ARG A 217 20.32 -4.98 3.27
N GLN A 218 21.00 -6.13 3.34
CA GLN A 218 21.40 -6.94 2.19
C GLN A 218 20.55 -8.20 2.08
N LEU A 219 20.31 -8.62 0.85
CA LEU A 219 19.53 -9.83 0.55
C LEU A 219 20.03 -10.46 -0.74
N LEU A 220 20.41 -11.73 -0.69
CA LEU A 220 20.81 -12.52 -1.85
C LEU A 220 19.71 -13.55 -2.15
N LEU A 221 19.05 -13.40 -3.29
CA LEU A 221 17.98 -14.27 -3.74
C LEU A 221 18.38 -15.03 -4.98
N ARG A 222 18.05 -16.33 -5.02
CA ARG A 222 18.13 -17.15 -6.24
C ARG A 222 16.72 -17.46 -6.72
N VAL A 223 16.47 -17.23 -7.99
CA VAL A 223 15.20 -17.51 -8.68
C VAL A 223 15.49 -18.43 -9.85
N ALA A 224 15.04 -19.67 -9.76
CA ALA A 224 15.09 -20.59 -10.91
C ALA A 224 14.11 -20.10 -11.98
N GLY A 225 14.58 -20.03 -13.23
CA GLY A 225 13.72 -19.66 -14.35
C GLY A 225 12.87 -20.80 -14.87
N GLY A 226 11.88 -20.49 -15.69
CA GLY A 226 11.02 -21.47 -16.33
C GLY A 226 9.99 -22.14 -15.42
N GLN A 227 9.80 -21.64 -14.19
CA GLN A 227 8.74 -22.07 -13.29
C GLN A 227 7.36 -21.67 -13.83
N ARG A 228 6.30 -22.23 -13.28
CA ARG A 228 4.91 -21.90 -13.60
C ARG A 228 4.11 -21.73 -12.35
N ALA A 229 3.49 -20.58 -12.19
CA ALA A 229 2.54 -20.35 -11.12
C ALA A 229 1.32 -21.29 -11.30
N LYS A 230 0.83 -21.81 -10.18
CA LYS A 230 -0.35 -22.67 -10.13
C LYS A 230 -1.54 -21.84 -9.69
N ALA A 231 -2.68 -22.08 -10.34
CA ALA A 231 -3.93 -21.49 -9.89
C ALA A 231 -4.29 -21.95 -8.48
N MET A 232 -4.91 -21.07 -7.69
CA MET A 232 -5.33 -21.36 -6.32
C MET A 232 -6.65 -20.67 -5.99
N ASP A 233 -7.32 -21.14 -4.93
CA ASP A 233 -8.43 -20.43 -4.30
C ASP A 233 -7.87 -19.68 -3.08
N VAL A 234 -8.12 -18.37 -3.01
CA VAL A 234 -7.60 -17.51 -1.94
C VAL A 234 -8.65 -16.52 -1.46
N ALA A 235 -8.77 -16.38 -0.14
CA ALA A 235 -9.51 -15.29 0.47
C ALA A 235 -8.53 -14.16 0.84
N ILE A 236 -8.84 -12.93 0.45
CA ILE A 236 -7.96 -11.80 0.76
C ILE A 236 -8.13 -11.37 2.22
N ASP A 237 -7.04 -11.40 2.97
CA ASP A 237 -6.97 -10.90 4.34
C ASP A 237 -7.29 -9.41 4.44
N GLY A 238 -7.64 -8.95 5.65
CA GLY A 238 -7.80 -7.53 5.92
C GLY A 238 -6.52 -6.75 5.72
N ASP A 239 -6.66 -5.51 5.25
CA ASP A 239 -5.59 -4.56 5.01
C ASP A 239 -5.18 -3.87 6.31
N TRP A 240 -4.00 -4.19 6.83
CA TRP A 240 -3.45 -3.54 8.02
C TRP A 240 -3.20 -2.04 7.83
N SER A 241 -2.98 -1.59 6.58
CA SER A 241 -2.85 -0.16 6.27
C SER A 241 -4.17 0.59 6.48
N GLY A 242 -5.29 0.03 5.99
CA GLY A 242 -6.63 0.57 6.21
C GLY A 242 -7.06 0.43 7.67
N ALA A 243 -6.82 -0.75 8.26
CA ALA A 243 -7.14 -1.05 9.66
C ALA A 243 -6.43 -0.09 10.63
N ALA A 244 -5.23 0.40 10.31
CA ALA A 244 -4.51 1.35 11.17
C ALA A 244 -5.32 2.63 11.44
N PHE A 245 -6.11 3.11 10.47
CA PHE A 245 -7.00 4.26 10.66
C PHE A 245 -8.19 3.91 11.56
N LEU A 246 -8.79 2.73 11.39
CA LEU A 246 -9.88 2.24 12.23
C LEU A 246 -9.40 2.03 13.68
N MET A 247 -8.21 1.45 13.86
CA MET A 247 -7.61 1.26 15.19
C MET A 247 -7.33 2.62 15.86
N ALA A 248 -6.78 3.60 15.12
CA ALA A 248 -6.57 4.94 15.65
C ALA A 248 -7.90 5.63 16.01
N LEU A 249 -8.93 5.48 15.18
CA LEU A 249 -10.29 5.96 15.47
C LEU A 249 -10.84 5.31 16.75
N GLY A 250 -10.71 4.00 16.90
CA GLY A 250 -11.14 3.25 18.08
C GLY A 250 -10.49 3.76 19.37
N VAL A 251 -9.16 4.02 19.34
CA VAL A 251 -8.46 4.63 20.49
C VAL A 251 -9.03 5.98 20.83
N LEU A 252 -9.35 6.82 19.84
CA LEU A 252 -9.72 8.23 20.04
C LEU A 252 -11.21 8.43 20.33
N CYS A 253 -12.10 7.66 19.69
CA CYS A 253 -13.53 7.96 19.61
C CYS A 253 -14.44 6.86 20.18
N ALA A 254 -13.94 5.63 20.44
CA ALA A 254 -14.77 4.59 21.03
C ALA A 254 -15.15 4.93 22.48
N PRO A 255 -16.36 4.60 22.94
CA PRO A 255 -16.73 4.80 24.35
C PRO A 255 -15.96 3.83 25.28
N HIS A 256 -15.68 2.61 24.82
CA HIS A 256 -14.97 1.57 25.56
C HIS A 256 -13.90 0.89 24.72
N HIS A 257 -14.27 0.32 23.58
CA HIS A 257 -13.39 -0.38 22.65
C HIS A 257 -13.97 -0.36 21.22
N LEU A 258 -13.14 -0.75 20.27
CA LEU A 258 -13.52 -1.06 18.90
C LEU A 258 -12.85 -2.38 18.50
N ASN A 259 -13.63 -3.33 17.97
CA ASN A 259 -13.15 -4.55 17.35
C ASN A 259 -12.91 -4.26 15.86
N VAL A 260 -11.70 -4.48 15.39
CA VAL A 260 -11.36 -4.44 13.97
C VAL A 260 -11.15 -5.88 13.51
N GLU A 261 -12.13 -6.40 12.79
CA GLU A 261 -12.22 -7.80 12.37
C GLU A 261 -11.66 -8.03 10.96
N GLY A 262 -11.48 -9.30 10.58
CA GLY A 262 -10.96 -9.72 9.28
C GLY A 262 -9.42 -9.56 9.15
N LEU A 263 -8.73 -9.32 10.26
CA LEU A 263 -7.28 -9.17 10.31
C LEU A 263 -6.61 -10.52 10.61
N HIS A 264 -6.64 -11.42 9.63
CA HIS A 264 -5.88 -12.65 9.68
C HIS A 264 -4.42 -12.38 9.26
N SER A 265 -3.51 -13.21 9.71
CA SER A 265 -2.07 -13.07 9.42
C SER A 265 -1.62 -14.16 8.44
N THR A 266 -2.37 -14.40 7.36
CA THR A 266 -1.99 -15.34 6.32
C THR A 266 -0.73 -14.86 5.61
N TYR A 267 -0.69 -13.57 5.28
CA TYR A 267 0.47 -12.93 4.65
C TYR A 267 1.05 -11.83 5.53
N THR A 268 2.37 -11.73 5.53
CA THR A 268 3.09 -10.66 6.24
C THR A 268 2.72 -9.29 5.69
N GLN A 269 2.17 -8.41 6.53
CA GLN A 269 1.87 -7.03 6.17
C GLN A 269 2.66 -6.05 7.04
N ALA A 270 3.43 -5.14 6.43
CA ALA A 270 4.31 -4.20 7.12
C ALA A 270 3.58 -3.35 8.17
N ASP A 271 2.33 -2.97 7.85
CA ASP A 271 1.55 -2.04 8.66
C ASP A 271 0.88 -2.72 9.88
N GLU A 272 1.04 -4.04 10.05
CA GLU A 272 0.78 -4.71 11.34
C GLU A 272 1.60 -4.10 12.49
N ALA A 273 2.72 -3.42 12.16
CA ALA A 273 3.52 -2.63 13.10
C ALA A 273 2.72 -1.57 13.86
N ILE A 274 1.51 -1.21 13.41
CA ILE A 274 0.57 -0.33 14.14
C ILE A 274 0.31 -0.85 15.56
N LYS A 275 0.23 -2.17 15.78
CA LYS A 275 0.07 -2.76 17.10
C LYS A 275 1.17 -2.32 18.06
N GLY A 276 2.42 -2.43 17.61
CA GLY A 276 3.59 -2.00 18.37
C GLY A 276 3.56 -0.50 18.66
N ALA A 277 3.25 0.33 17.65
CA ALA A 277 3.17 1.78 17.81
C ALA A 277 2.10 2.20 18.84
N LEU A 278 0.93 1.58 18.81
CA LEU A 278 -0.16 1.82 19.77
C LEU A 278 0.26 1.39 21.19
N LEU A 279 0.88 0.23 21.35
CA LEU A 279 1.37 -0.24 22.65
C LEU A 279 2.45 0.69 23.22
N PHE A 280 3.43 1.13 22.41
CA PHE A 280 4.40 2.14 22.83
C PHE A 280 3.74 3.47 23.21
N GLY A 281 2.66 3.84 22.53
CA GLY A 281 1.81 4.96 22.85
C GLY A 281 0.99 4.75 24.13
N GLY A 282 1.11 3.61 24.79
CA GLY A 282 0.38 3.27 26.02
C GLY A 282 -1.12 3.00 25.80
N CYS A 283 -1.50 2.72 24.55
CA CYS A 283 -2.83 2.20 24.21
C CYS A 283 -2.92 0.72 24.58
N ARG A 284 -4.12 0.23 24.84
CA ARG A 284 -4.36 -1.17 25.19
C ARG A 284 -5.01 -1.89 24.02
N LEU A 285 -4.46 -3.05 23.72
CA LEU A 285 -4.93 -3.93 22.64
C LEU A 285 -5.17 -5.34 23.19
N ALA A 286 -6.09 -6.05 22.58
CA ALA A 286 -6.28 -7.48 22.76
C ALA A 286 -6.46 -8.15 21.41
N GLY A 287 -5.87 -9.33 21.19
CA GLY A 287 -6.20 -10.18 20.06
C GLY A 287 -7.60 -10.77 20.25
N THR A 288 -8.32 -10.94 19.15
CA THR A 288 -9.58 -11.69 19.07
C THR A 288 -9.41 -12.82 18.05
N ASP A 289 -10.38 -13.73 17.95
CA ASP A 289 -10.33 -14.80 16.95
C ASP A 289 -10.40 -14.27 15.51
N GLU A 290 -11.02 -13.10 15.32
CA GLU A 290 -11.26 -12.49 14.00
C GLU A 290 -10.38 -11.25 13.72
N GLY A 291 -9.56 -10.80 14.70
CA GLY A 291 -8.76 -9.59 14.51
C GLY A 291 -8.20 -8.99 15.79
N VAL A 292 -8.40 -7.67 15.97
CA VAL A 292 -7.83 -6.92 17.08
C VAL A 292 -8.87 -6.00 17.72
N GLN A 293 -9.01 -6.10 19.04
CA GLN A 293 -9.74 -5.14 19.84
C GLN A 293 -8.81 -4.03 20.31
N VAL A 294 -9.17 -2.78 20.05
CA VAL A 294 -8.48 -1.59 20.58
C VAL A 294 -9.34 -0.93 21.66
N MET A 295 -8.73 -0.62 22.80
CA MET A 295 -9.41 0.04 23.90
C MET A 295 -9.37 1.55 23.74
N ALA A 296 -10.49 2.21 24.03
CA ALA A 296 -10.55 3.67 24.12
C ALA A 296 -9.51 4.22 25.10
N GLY A 297 -8.92 5.36 24.75
CA GLY A 297 -7.94 5.99 25.62
C GLY A 297 -7.29 7.22 25.05
N LYS A 298 -6.44 7.86 25.83
CA LYS A 298 -5.64 8.98 25.39
C LYS A 298 -4.19 8.52 25.23
N PRO A 299 -3.63 8.55 24.00
CA PRO A 299 -2.27 8.10 23.77
C PRO A 299 -1.28 8.96 24.59
N LYS A 300 -0.22 8.32 25.05
CA LYS A 300 0.98 8.99 25.55
C LYS A 300 1.84 9.43 24.34
N SER A 301 3.02 9.99 24.60
CA SER A 301 3.98 10.13 23.49
C SER A 301 4.55 8.80 23.08
N PHE A 302 4.88 8.66 21.80
CA PHE A 302 5.56 7.48 21.25
C PHE A 302 6.69 7.87 20.31
N GLN A 303 7.67 6.98 20.20
CA GLN A 303 8.78 7.07 19.25
C GLN A 303 8.80 5.75 18.49
N VAL A 304 8.65 5.81 17.17
CA VAL A 304 8.60 4.61 16.32
C VAL A 304 9.40 4.83 15.05
N ASP A 305 10.05 3.77 14.59
CA ASP A 305 10.70 3.72 13.30
C ASP A 305 9.72 3.14 12.28
N LEU A 306 9.40 3.92 11.26
CA LEU A 306 8.46 3.58 10.18
C LEU A 306 9.17 3.44 8.83
N THR A 307 10.49 3.23 8.84
CA THR A 307 11.27 3.06 7.62
C THR A 307 10.71 1.93 6.75
N ASP A 308 10.25 0.84 7.36
CA ASP A 308 9.66 -0.30 6.66
C ASP A 308 8.13 -0.25 6.55
N SER A 309 7.47 0.64 7.33
CA SER A 309 6.00 0.83 7.35
C SER A 309 5.61 2.30 7.12
N PRO A 310 6.08 2.94 6.02
CA PRO A 310 5.89 4.40 5.83
C PRO A 310 4.42 4.81 5.68
N ASP A 311 3.54 3.87 5.41
CA ASP A 311 2.11 4.11 5.25
C ASP A 311 1.38 4.30 6.59
N LEU A 312 2.05 4.03 7.72
CA LEU A 312 1.58 4.34 9.06
C LEU A 312 1.82 5.80 9.51
N PHE A 313 2.60 6.59 8.75
CA PHE A 313 2.81 8.01 9.12
C PHE A 313 1.51 8.79 9.25
N PRO A 314 0.55 8.77 8.29
CA PRO A 314 -0.67 9.55 8.38
C PRO A 314 -1.56 9.17 9.58
N PRO A 315 -1.92 7.90 9.83
CA PRO A 315 -2.76 7.55 10.98
C PRO A 315 -2.06 7.83 12.32
N LEU A 316 -0.74 7.59 12.41
CA LEU A 316 0.01 7.87 13.63
C LEU A 316 0.25 9.38 13.86
N ALA A 317 0.40 10.18 12.80
CA ALA A 317 0.45 11.63 12.92
C ALA A 317 -0.89 12.20 13.41
N ALA A 318 -2.02 11.66 12.92
CA ALA A 318 -3.34 12.03 13.43
C ALA A 318 -3.50 11.64 14.90
N LEU A 319 -3.14 10.41 15.27
CA LEU A 319 -3.16 9.94 16.66
C LEU A 319 -2.27 10.80 17.58
N ALA A 320 -1.07 11.17 17.11
CA ALA A 320 -0.10 11.97 17.85
C ALA A 320 -0.61 13.38 18.17
N ALA A 321 -1.50 13.96 17.36
CA ALA A 321 -2.13 15.25 17.62
C ALA A 321 -2.92 15.26 18.94
N PHE A 322 -3.41 14.10 19.41
CA PHE A 322 -4.16 13.92 20.64
C PHE A 322 -3.33 13.33 21.78
N ALA A 323 -2.04 13.09 21.58
CA ALA A 323 -1.16 12.53 22.59
C ALA A 323 -0.94 13.49 23.78
N LYS A 324 -0.37 12.99 24.88
CA LYS A 324 -0.07 13.84 26.07
C LYS A 324 1.19 14.69 25.89
N LYS A 325 2.13 14.28 25.03
CA LYS A 325 3.41 14.93 24.75
C LYS A 325 3.78 14.71 23.28
N PRO A 326 4.75 15.46 22.73
CA PRO A 326 5.19 15.27 21.36
C PRO A 326 5.62 13.84 21.06
N SER A 327 5.25 13.36 19.89
CA SER A 327 5.62 12.03 19.38
C SER A 327 6.57 12.17 18.19
N SER A 328 7.49 11.23 18.02
CA SER A 328 8.50 11.22 16.96
C SER A 328 8.36 9.98 16.07
N LEU A 329 8.30 10.20 14.77
CA LEU A 329 8.18 9.18 13.73
C LEU A 329 9.44 9.24 12.86
N ARG A 330 10.23 8.17 12.83
CA ARG A 330 11.44 8.06 12.00
C ARG A 330 11.11 7.43 10.65
N GLY A 331 11.90 7.78 9.61
CA GLY A 331 11.72 7.30 8.23
C GLY A 331 11.11 8.37 7.31
N LEU A 332 11.33 9.67 7.63
CA LEU A 332 10.80 10.80 6.88
C LEU A 332 11.17 10.76 5.38
N HIS A 333 12.41 10.30 5.06
CA HIS A 333 12.90 10.17 3.69
C HIS A 333 12.01 9.28 2.81
N ARG A 334 11.23 8.36 3.42
CA ARG A 334 10.32 7.45 2.71
C ARG A 334 9.07 8.13 2.17
N LEU A 335 8.77 9.37 2.58
CA LEU A 335 7.50 10.07 2.30
C LEU A 335 7.51 10.89 1.02
N GLY A 336 8.70 11.17 0.45
CA GLY A 336 8.86 12.12 -0.64
C GLY A 336 8.25 11.66 -1.98
N ASN A 337 8.26 10.37 -2.27
CA ASN A 337 7.80 9.79 -3.55
C ASN A 337 6.59 8.87 -3.38
N LYS A 338 5.58 9.35 -2.64
CA LYS A 338 4.27 8.69 -2.47
C LYS A 338 3.21 9.36 -3.37
N GLU A 339 1.92 9.17 -3.10
CA GLU A 339 0.81 9.83 -3.79
C GLU A 339 0.91 11.37 -3.69
N SER A 340 1.44 11.84 -2.56
CA SER A 340 1.84 13.20 -2.29
C SER A 340 3.20 13.18 -1.58
N ASN A 341 3.86 14.33 -1.40
CA ASN A 341 4.94 14.43 -0.41
C ASN A 341 4.30 14.46 0.98
N ARG A 342 3.99 13.27 1.53
CA ARG A 342 3.21 13.11 2.77
C ARG A 342 3.80 13.88 3.94
N GLY A 343 5.13 13.96 4.06
CA GLY A 343 5.76 14.70 5.13
C GLY A 343 5.40 16.19 5.10
N ARG A 344 5.57 16.82 3.94
CA ARG A 344 5.25 18.24 3.74
C ARG A 344 3.73 18.48 3.81
N VAL A 345 2.92 17.57 3.29
CA VAL A 345 1.46 17.68 3.33
C VAL A 345 0.96 17.58 4.77
N ILE A 346 1.41 16.60 5.57
CA ILE A 346 1.06 16.52 6.99
C ILE A 346 1.44 17.83 7.70
N GLN A 347 2.66 18.34 7.49
CA GLN A 347 3.11 19.58 8.11
C GLN A 347 2.20 20.77 7.77
N SER A 348 1.89 20.96 6.49
CA SER A 348 1.10 22.11 6.03
C SER A 348 -0.38 21.99 6.38
N GLU A 349 -0.97 20.81 6.23
CA GLU A 349 -2.40 20.61 6.49
C GLU A 349 -2.71 20.61 8.00
N TRP A 350 -1.91 19.91 8.82
CA TRP A 350 -2.08 19.92 10.28
C TRP A 350 -1.91 21.32 10.88
N ALA A 351 -1.03 22.16 10.29
CA ALA A 351 -0.87 23.56 10.71
C ALA A 351 -2.17 24.37 10.55
N LYS A 352 -2.98 24.11 9.49
CA LYS A 352 -4.30 24.75 9.33
C LYS A 352 -5.27 24.37 10.44
N ALA A 353 -5.15 23.15 10.98
CA ALA A 353 -5.92 22.66 12.11
C ALA A 353 -5.29 22.99 13.47
N GLY A 354 -4.27 23.86 13.52
CA GLY A 354 -3.62 24.30 14.76
C GLY A 354 -2.61 23.32 15.35
N ILE A 355 -2.24 22.27 14.63
CA ILE A 355 -1.31 21.23 15.09
C ILE A 355 0.06 21.48 14.45
N ARG A 356 1.08 21.66 15.29
CA ARG A 356 2.47 21.87 14.86
C ARG A 356 3.13 20.53 14.52
N VAL A 357 3.77 20.46 13.34
CA VAL A 357 4.59 19.34 12.89
C VAL A 357 5.95 19.85 12.46
N ASP A 358 7.01 19.33 13.07
CA ASP A 358 8.40 19.64 12.71
C ASP A 358 8.98 18.48 11.89
N LEU A 359 9.60 18.80 10.76
CA LEU A 359 10.32 17.85 9.92
C LEU A 359 11.83 18.09 10.09
N ASN A 360 12.58 17.05 10.40
CA ASN A 360 14.03 17.11 10.53
C ASN A 360 14.66 16.07 9.58
N GLU A 361 15.16 16.55 8.46
CA GLU A 361 15.80 15.72 7.43
C GLU A 361 17.15 15.15 7.92
N THR A 362 17.85 15.83 8.83
CA THR A 362 19.15 15.37 9.36
C THR A 362 18.99 14.15 10.27
N THR A 363 17.94 14.15 11.10
CA THR A 363 17.62 13.01 11.99
C THR A 363 16.60 12.06 11.39
N ASP A 364 16.16 12.33 10.17
CA ASP A 364 15.15 11.55 9.44
C ASP A 364 13.83 11.39 10.21
N THR A 365 13.38 12.45 10.91
CA THR A 365 12.23 12.38 11.82
C THR A 365 11.17 13.44 11.53
N MET A 366 9.92 13.03 11.76
CA MET A 366 8.77 13.91 11.91
C MET A 366 8.40 13.97 13.40
N VAL A 367 8.24 15.17 13.96
CA VAL A 367 7.77 15.37 15.34
C VAL A 367 6.41 16.05 15.30
N VAL A 368 5.39 15.38 15.84
CA VAL A 368 4.04 15.95 15.96
C VAL A 368 3.84 16.44 17.38
N HIS A 369 3.48 17.71 17.53
CA HIS A 369 3.19 18.35 18.81
C HIS A 369 1.68 18.32 19.07
N PRO A 370 1.22 17.68 20.15
CA PRO A 370 -0.21 17.63 20.46
C PRO A 370 -0.75 19.00 20.82
N GLY A 371 -2.02 19.23 20.48
CA GLY A 371 -2.69 20.49 20.76
C GLY A 371 -4.20 20.40 20.51
N PRO A 372 -4.95 21.46 20.85
CA PRO A 372 -6.37 21.52 20.50
C PRO A 372 -6.52 21.62 18.98
N VAL A 373 -7.15 20.63 18.38
CA VAL A 373 -7.51 20.67 16.95
C VAL A 373 -8.54 21.78 16.74
N GLN A 374 -8.32 22.59 15.72
CA GLN A 374 -9.20 23.68 15.30
C GLN A 374 -9.95 23.31 14.03
N SER A 375 -11.16 23.84 13.87
CA SER A 375 -11.93 23.67 12.65
C SER A 375 -11.17 24.23 11.45
N ALA A 376 -11.04 23.43 10.41
CA ALA A 376 -10.27 23.79 9.22
C ALA A 376 -10.79 23.08 7.97
N ARG A 377 -10.42 23.60 6.80
CA ARG A 377 -10.51 22.87 5.53
C ARG A 377 -9.13 22.34 5.18
N LEU A 378 -9.01 21.03 5.05
CA LEU A 378 -7.80 20.30 4.73
C LEU A 378 -7.94 19.66 3.34
N SER A 379 -6.87 19.69 2.55
CA SER A 379 -6.83 19.01 1.26
C SER A 379 -6.22 17.62 1.42
N SER A 380 -6.80 16.64 0.74
CA SER A 380 -6.20 15.31 0.59
C SER A 380 -4.98 15.31 -0.33
N HIS A 381 -4.81 16.34 -1.16
CA HIS A 381 -3.82 16.38 -2.25
C HIS A 381 -3.89 15.15 -3.17
N GLY A 382 -5.09 14.57 -3.34
CA GLY A 382 -5.28 13.34 -4.09
C GLY A 382 -4.68 12.08 -3.43
N ASP A 383 -4.30 12.16 -2.15
CA ASP A 383 -3.77 11.04 -1.38
C ASP A 383 -4.83 10.50 -0.40
N HIS A 384 -5.23 9.24 -0.61
CA HIS A 384 -6.24 8.57 0.20
C HIS A 384 -5.92 8.55 1.69
N ARG A 385 -4.63 8.37 2.05
CA ARG A 385 -4.21 8.32 3.45
C ARG A 385 -4.28 9.67 4.13
N MET A 386 -4.10 10.75 3.36
CA MET A 386 -4.30 12.11 3.88
C MET A 386 -5.77 12.41 4.12
N ALA A 387 -6.68 11.97 3.23
CA ALA A 387 -8.13 12.08 3.43
C ALA A 387 -8.57 11.32 4.68
N MET A 388 -8.12 10.06 4.85
CA MET A 388 -8.44 9.24 6.02
C MET A 388 -7.88 9.82 7.32
N ALA A 389 -6.64 10.34 7.32
CA ALA A 389 -6.04 10.95 8.50
C ALA A 389 -6.73 12.27 8.91
N ALA A 390 -7.16 13.08 7.93
CA ALA A 390 -7.95 14.27 8.19
C ALA A 390 -9.32 13.93 8.83
N ALA A 391 -9.94 12.81 8.44
CA ALA A 391 -11.17 12.33 9.06
C ALA A 391 -10.99 11.98 10.55
N LEU A 392 -9.83 11.41 10.95
CA LEU A 392 -9.52 11.16 12.36
C LEU A 392 -9.43 12.47 13.15
N LEU A 393 -8.81 13.53 12.59
CA LEU A 393 -8.77 14.84 13.24
C LEU A 393 -10.18 15.41 13.42
N GLY A 394 -11.06 15.22 12.41
CA GLY A 394 -12.45 15.65 12.47
C GLY A 394 -13.26 14.91 13.54
N ALA A 395 -13.19 13.58 13.51
CA ALA A 395 -13.96 12.73 14.41
C ALA A 395 -13.56 12.88 15.89
N ALA A 396 -12.27 13.11 16.18
CA ALA A 396 -11.75 13.17 17.55
C ALA A 396 -11.56 14.60 18.09
N GLY A 397 -11.55 15.63 17.24
CA GLY A 397 -11.14 16.97 17.65
C GLY A 397 -12.16 18.07 17.38
N ALA A 398 -12.16 18.62 16.19
CA ALA A 398 -13.04 19.71 15.77
C ALA A 398 -13.52 19.47 14.33
N PRO A 399 -14.60 20.13 13.87
CA PRO A 399 -15.11 19.94 12.52
C PRO A 399 -14.02 20.16 11.45
N ILE A 400 -13.74 19.15 10.64
CA ILE A 400 -12.77 19.21 9.54
C ILE A 400 -13.51 19.02 8.21
N GLU A 401 -13.33 19.96 7.30
CA GLU A 401 -13.73 19.82 5.90
C GLU A 401 -12.56 19.19 5.12
N ILE A 402 -12.84 18.12 4.39
CA ILE A 402 -11.84 17.35 3.64
C ILE A 402 -12.11 17.56 2.15
N GLU A 403 -11.25 18.31 1.49
CA GLU A 403 -11.27 18.49 0.05
C GLU A 403 -10.58 17.31 -0.66
N GLY A 404 -11.24 16.75 -1.70
CA GLY A 404 -10.73 15.55 -2.39
C GLY A 404 -10.94 14.27 -1.58
N ALA A 405 -12.03 14.19 -0.80
CA ALA A 405 -12.35 13.02 0.03
C ALA A 405 -12.53 11.73 -0.80
N GLU A 406 -12.93 11.84 -2.07
CA GLU A 406 -13.03 10.72 -3.03
C GLU A 406 -11.72 9.96 -3.24
N ALA A 407 -10.58 10.56 -2.90
CA ALA A 407 -9.28 9.89 -3.02
C ALA A 407 -9.19 8.56 -2.26
N VAL A 408 -10.06 8.32 -1.26
CA VAL A 408 -10.10 7.04 -0.51
C VAL A 408 -10.38 5.85 -1.41
N ALA A 409 -11.04 6.04 -2.56
CA ALA A 409 -11.33 4.99 -3.54
C ALA A 409 -10.06 4.27 -4.05
N LYS A 410 -8.88 4.90 -3.99
CA LYS A 410 -7.61 4.29 -4.38
C LYS A 410 -7.24 3.05 -3.57
N SER A 411 -7.68 2.96 -2.30
CA SER A 411 -7.32 1.83 -1.42
C SER A 411 -8.42 1.36 -0.49
N TYR A 412 -9.36 2.22 -0.12
CA TYR A 412 -10.42 1.91 0.84
C TYR A 412 -11.71 2.64 0.42
N PRO A 413 -12.38 2.20 -0.66
CA PRO A 413 -13.58 2.89 -1.18
C PRO A 413 -14.66 3.14 -0.14
N PRO A 414 -15.10 2.16 0.71
CA PRO A 414 -16.16 2.38 1.69
C PRO A 414 -15.69 3.05 3.00
N PHE A 415 -14.51 3.68 3.05
CA PHE A 415 -13.96 4.24 4.29
C PHE A 415 -14.94 5.18 5.02
N PHE A 416 -15.56 6.12 4.31
CA PHE A 416 -16.49 7.08 4.93
C PHE A 416 -17.81 6.43 5.31
N ASP A 417 -18.29 5.44 4.54
CA ASP A 417 -19.50 4.67 4.87
C ASP A 417 -19.28 3.84 6.14
N ASP A 418 -18.10 3.23 6.28
CA ASP A 418 -17.70 2.50 7.48
C ASP A 418 -17.61 3.43 8.70
N LEU A 419 -17.09 4.64 8.53
CA LEU A 419 -17.08 5.64 9.60
C LEU A 419 -18.49 6.05 10.02
N GLU A 420 -19.41 6.26 9.08
CA GLU A 420 -20.82 6.57 9.35
C GLU A 420 -21.51 5.39 10.05
N SER A 421 -21.25 4.14 9.64
CA SER A 421 -21.77 2.94 10.29
C SER A 421 -21.31 2.80 11.74
N LEU A 422 -20.11 3.27 12.04
CA LEU A 422 -19.56 3.37 13.40
C LEU A 422 -20.15 4.54 14.20
N GLY A 423 -20.93 5.44 13.59
CA GLY A 423 -21.57 6.59 14.24
C GLY A 423 -20.82 7.90 14.12
N VAL A 424 -19.78 7.97 13.28
CA VAL A 424 -19.14 9.25 12.94
C VAL A 424 -20.09 10.10 12.10
N GLN A 425 -20.27 11.36 12.50
CA GLN A 425 -21.14 12.28 11.77
C GLN A 425 -20.40 12.92 10.60
N ILE A 426 -20.90 12.66 9.39
CA ILE A 426 -20.32 13.16 8.14
C ILE A 426 -21.39 13.94 7.36
N GLN A 427 -20.98 15.01 6.72
CA GLN A 427 -21.87 15.89 5.95
C GLN A 427 -21.20 16.21 4.61
N THR A 428 -21.95 16.09 3.52
CA THR A 428 -21.50 16.61 2.23
C THR A 428 -21.61 18.14 2.22
N VAL A 429 -20.55 18.81 1.83
CA VAL A 429 -20.49 20.27 1.73
C VAL A 429 -20.59 20.65 0.26
N ALA A 430 -21.54 21.54 -0.07
CA ALA A 430 -21.60 22.12 -1.40
C ALA A 430 -20.31 22.91 -1.69
N GLY A 431 -19.71 22.67 -2.84
CA GLY A 431 -18.46 23.32 -3.26
C GLY A 431 -18.64 24.78 -3.66
#